data_8a4aa201d192e212b7c7a564f72cf359
#
_entry.id   8a4aa201d192e212b7c7a564f72cf359
#
_cell.length_a   1.000
_cell.length_b   1.000
_cell.length_c   1.000
_cell.angle_alpha   90.00
_cell.angle_beta   90.00
_cell.angle_gamma   90.00
#
_symmetry.space_group_name_H-M   'P 1'
#
loop_
_entity.id
_entity.type
_entity.pdbx_description
1 polymer ?
#
loop_
_entity_poly.entity_id
_entity_poly.type
_entity_poly.pdbx_seq_one_letter_code
_entity_poly.pdbx_strand_id
1 'polypeptide(L)'
;FLAKSNGETIKAHTENLINNFKNLFKIYPDINVDKNLLLLACIYHDLGKMNLRFQKKLLGKIDKKEIPHAILSTAFINDDILIDFHGFNEDEIKILAHSVALHHDRNLLEISESDVLDEINSMNEEISINFSNELRELENIYFKYLDNTKNYKNKKNVIFNWKDGKVKLEELSSLFYEIGSQIYSDSENQKIFKKYVMLKGLLNKIDYAASSYTTIEEKNDFLEIEMEKFLEDVLRKDNPKNDWNALQKFMKQHKDENVVVVAQTGYGKTEAGLLWIGNNKGFFTLPLRVAINAIYDRVVKNIVRENVEKRIGLLHSDFREYYTEKNSKENKLLKNEELSEYINKTKQFSLPLTICTIDQLFDFVFRAPGFELKVATLSYSKVVIDEIQMYSADLLAYLIYGLKYITDFGGKFAIMTATLPGIVTYLLEKEGVKFVTTEPFTNDKKRHSLKVMEESINAEFIKGKYRNNKI
;
A
#
# COMPACT_ATOMS: atom_id res chain seq x y z
N PHE A 1 -5.12 -29.49 -7.49
CA PHE A 1 -4.59 -28.66 -8.60
C PHE A 1 -3.44 -27.78 -8.10
N LEU A 2 -2.46 -27.54 -8.96
CA LEU A 2 -1.28 -26.73 -8.65
C LEU A 2 -1.56 -25.26 -8.90
N ALA A 3 -1.15 -24.40 -7.96
CA ALA A 3 -1.12 -22.96 -8.12
C ALA A 3 0.19 -22.48 -8.75
N LYS A 4 1.30 -23.17 -8.45
CA LYS A 4 2.66 -22.79 -8.88
C LYS A 4 3.48 -24.02 -9.30
N SER A 5 4.51 -23.78 -10.11
CA SER A 5 5.45 -24.82 -10.58
C SER A 5 6.32 -25.45 -9.47
N ASN A 6 6.41 -24.82 -8.32
CA ASN A 6 7.12 -25.35 -7.14
C ASN A 6 6.34 -26.42 -6.36
N GLY A 7 5.13 -26.79 -6.82
CA GLY A 7 4.27 -27.80 -6.19
C GLY A 7 3.23 -27.25 -5.22
N GLU A 8 3.16 -25.93 -5.01
CA GLU A 8 2.09 -25.32 -4.19
C GLU A 8 0.73 -25.56 -4.83
N THR A 9 -0.23 -26.09 -4.05
CA THR A 9 -1.60 -26.31 -4.50
C THR A 9 -2.45 -25.04 -4.40
N ILE A 10 -3.55 -24.96 -5.16
CA ILE A 10 -4.51 -23.84 -5.07
C ILE A 10 -5.04 -23.72 -3.65
N LYS A 11 -5.38 -24.85 -3.00
CA LYS A 11 -5.80 -24.86 -1.60
C LYS A 11 -4.76 -24.26 -0.66
N ALA A 12 -3.50 -24.72 -0.73
CA ALA A 12 -2.44 -24.22 0.13
C ALA A 12 -2.17 -22.72 -0.10
N HIS A 13 -2.21 -22.27 -1.34
CA HIS A 13 -2.09 -20.86 -1.69
C HIS A 13 -3.25 -20.04 -1.11
N THR A 14 -4.49 -20.51 -1.28
CA THR A 14 -5.68 -19.83 -0.70
C THR A 14 -5.62 -19.78 0.83
N GLU A 15 -5.16 -20.83 1.50
CA GLU A 15 -4.96 -20.81 2.96
C GLU A 15 -3.92 -19.74 3.38
N ASN A 16 -2.85 -19.57 2.60
CA ASN A 16 -1.86 -18.50 2.83
C ASN A 16 -2.47 -17.10 2.63
N LEU A 17 -3.30 -16.90 1.60
CA LEU A 17 -4.03 -15.65 1.42
C LEU A 17 -4.91 -15.34 2.63
N ILE A 18 -5.68 -16.31 3.08
CA ILE A 18 -6.60 -16.13 4.21
C ILE A 18 -5.85 -15.85 5.52
N ASN A 19 -4.69 -16.45 5.73
CA ASN A 19 -3.84 -16.12 6.87
C ASN A 19 -3.35 -14.67 6.81
N ASN A 20 -2.94 -14.19 5.62
CA ASN A 20 -2.56 -12.79 5.42
C ASN A 20 -3.76 -11.84 5.55
N PHE A 21 -4.94 -12.20 5.04
CA PHE A 21 -6.19 -11.48 5.27
C PHE A 21 -6.47 -11.29 6.78
N LYS A 22 -6.37 -12.34 7.58
CA LYS A 22 -6.57 -12.25 9.03
C LYS A 22 -5.53 -11.35 9.70
N ASN A 23 -4.27 -11.50 9.32
CA ASN A 23 -3.19 -10.70 9.89
C ASN A 23 -3.40 -9.21 9.58
N LEU A 24 -3.86 -8.87 8.38
CA LEU A 24 -4.16 -7.51 8.01
C LEU A 24 -5.22 -6.89 8.93
N PHE A 25 -6.37 -7.56 9.10
CA PHE A 25 -7.46 -7.04 9.93
C PHE A 25 -7.24 -7.19 11.44
N LYS A 26 -6.29 -8.02 11.86
CA LYS A 26 -5.80 -8.03 13.24
C LYS A 26 -4.99 -6.78 13.58
N ILE A 27 -4.21 -6.27 12.61
CA ILE A 27 -3.35 -5.07 12.79
C ILE A 27 -4.16 -3.80 12.50
N TYR A 28 -4.95 -3.79 11.44
CA TYR A 28 -5.74 -2.65 10.96
C TYR A 28 -7.23 -3.02 10.83
N PRO A 29 -7.97 -3.11 11.96
CA PRO A 29 -9.36 -3.57 11.96
C PRO A 29 -10.33 -2.62 11.25
N ASP A 30 -9.97 -1.34 11.15
CA ASP A 30 -10.84 -0.25 10.69
C ASP A 30 -10.68 0.08 9.21
N ILE A 31 -9.94 -0.75 8.44
CA ILE A 31 -9.84 -0.57 6.98
C ILE A 31 -11.24 -0.60 6.37
N ASN A 32 -11.58 0.45 5.62
CA ASN A 32 -12.89 0.62 5.01
C ASN A 32 -13.03 -0.24 3.73
N VAL A 33 -13.34 -1.52 3.92
CA VAL A 33 -13.64 -2.48 2.85
C VAL A 33 -14.66 -3.49 3.35
N ASP A 34 -15.50 -4.00 2.45
CA ASP A 34 -16.33 -5.16 2.79
C ASP A 34 -15.43 -6.40 2.94
N LYS A 35 -15.29 -6.88 4.17
CA LYS A 35 -14.40 -8.00 4.51
C LYS A 35 -14.89 -9.32 3.91
N ASN A 36 -16.23 -9.49 3.77
CA ASN A 36 -16.79 -10.69 3.18
C ASN A 36 -16.52 -10.72 1.66
N LEU A 37 -16.71 -9.57 0.99
CA LEU A 37 -16.40 -9.43 -0.44
C LEU A 37 -14.90 -9.66 -0.72
N LEU A 38 -14.02 -9.13 0.15
CA LEU A 38 -12.57 -9.36 0.03
C LEU A 38 -12.17 -10.82 0.28
N LEU A 39 -12.83 -11.48 1.24
CA LEU A 39 -12.61 -12.91 1.49
C LEU A 39 -13.02 -13.75 0.29
N LEU A 40 -14.15 -13.43 -0.34
CA LEU A 40 -14.60 -14.07 -1.59
C LEU A 40 -13.60 -13.82 -2.73
N ALA A 41 -13.10 -12.59 -2.87
CA ALA A 41 -12.07 -12.29 -3.85
C ALA A 41 -10.81 -13.14 -3.64
N CYS A 42 -10.36 -13.32 -2.39
CA CYS A 42 -9.24 -14.21 -2.06
C CYS A 42 -9.48 -15.68 -2.42
N ILE A 43 -10.73 -16.13 -2.39
CA ILE A 43 -11.07 -17.52 -2.76
C ILE A 43 -11.15 -17.67 -4.28
N TYR A 44 -11.82 -16.75 -4.96
CA TYR A 44 -12.06 -16.87 -6.39
C TYR A 44 -10.83 -16.59 -7.26
N HIS A 45 -9.90 -15.70 -6.87
CA HIS A 45 -8.92 -15.07 -7.76
C HIS A 45 -8.10 -16.06 -8.63
N ASP A 46 -7.79 -17.23 -8.11
CA ASP A 46 -6.92 -18.22 -8.73
C ASP A 46 -7.62 -19.50 -9.20
N LEU A 47 -8.94 -19.59 -9.09
CA LEU A 47 -9.68 -20.82 -9.44
C LEU A 47 -9.57 -21.18 -10.93
N GLY A 48 -9.39 -20.22 -11.81
CA GLY A 48 -9.12 -20.46 -13.22
C GLY A 48 -7.83 -21.26 -13.50
N LYS A 49 -6.91 -21.34 -12.52
CA LYS A 49 -5.75 -22.26 -12.57
C LYS A 49 -6.14 -23.74 -12.57
N MET A 50 -7.38 -24.08 -12.20
CA MET A 50 -7.91 -25.46 -12.31
C MET A 50 -8.09 -25.89 -13.77
N ASN A 51 -8.00 -24.99 -14.74
CA ASN A 51 -8.00 -25.27 -16.16
C ASN A 51 -6.87 -26.25 -16.54
N LEU A 52 -7.18 -27.29 -17.30
CA LEU A 52 -6.20 -28.35 -17.67
C LEU A 52 -5.05 -27.82 -18.55
N ARG A 53 -5.28 -26.79 -19.37
CA ARG A 53 -4.20 -26.17 -20.17
C ARG A 53 -3.21 -25.48 -19.25
N PHE A 54 -3.70 -24.73 -18.23
CA PHE A 54 -2.86 -24.12 -17.21
C PHE A 54 -2.05 -25.19 -16.44
N GLN A 55 -2.69 -26.28 -16.01
CA GLN A 55 -2.02 -27.39 -15.33
C GLN A 55 -0.93 -28.05 -16.19
N LYS A 56 -1.19 -28.29 -17.49
CA LYS A 56 -0.20 -28.78 -18.41
C LYS A 56 1.00 -27.87 -18.60
N LYS A 57 0.76 -26.55 -18.62
CA LYS A 57 1.82 -25.53 -18.71
C LYS A 57 2.74 -25.55 -17.49
N LEU A 58 2.21 -25.69 -16.30
CA LEU A 58 3.01 -25.82 -15.07
C LEU A 58 3.93 -27.06 -15.12
N LEU A 59 3.55 -28.11 -15.88
CA LEU A 59 4.35 -29.32 -16.11
C LEU A 59 5.29 -29.21 -17.34
N GLY A 60 5.49 -27.98 -17.87
CA GLY A 60 6.39 -27.73 -18.99
C GLY A 60 5.84 -28.09 -20.38
N LYS A 61 4.53 -28.36 -20.51
CA LYS A 61 3.87 -28.61 -21.80
C LYS A 61 3.30 -27.31 -22.33
N ILE A 62 3.86 -26.79 -23.42
CA ILE A 62 3.45 -25.51 -24.02
C ILE A 62 2.19 -25.68 -24.86
N ASP A 63 1.12 -24.95 -24.60
CA ASP A 63 -0.04 -24.80 -25.47
C ASP A 63 -0.07 -23.38 -26.08
N LYS A 64 -0.55 -23.28 -27.33
CA LYS A 64 -0.31 -22.06 -28.15
C LYS A 64 -1.17 -20.84 -27.81
N LYS A 65 -2.32 -21.00 -27.15
CA LYS A 65 -3.22 -19.90 -26.81
C LYS A 65 -3.89 -20.21 -25.47
N GLU A 66 -3.46 -19.53 -24.42
CA GLU A 66 -3.99 -19.72 -23.08
C GLU A 66 -4.85 -18.50 -22.71
N ILE A 67 -6.07 -18.75 -22.28
CA ILE A 67 -6.89 -17.71 -21.64
C ILE A 67 -6.32 -17.47 -20.23
N PRO A 68 -6.08 -16.21 -19.83
CA PRO A 68 -5.58 -15.90 -18.49
C PRO A 68 -6.46 -16.50 -17.41
N HIS A 69 -5.86 -17.23 -16.47
CA HIS A 69 -6.60 -17.87 -15.38
C HIS A 69 -7.42 -16.86 -14.55
N ALA A 70 -6.97 -15.62 -14.42
CA ALA A 70 -7.70 -14.58 -13.73
C ALA A 70 -9.09 -14.34 -14.33
N ILE A 71 -9.20 -14.37 -15.65
CA ILE A 71 -10.48 -14.27 -16.38
C ILE A 71 -11.31 -15.52 -16.16
N LEU A 72 -10.72 -16.70 -16.32
CA LEU A 72 -11.42 -17.98 -16.11
C LEU A 72 -11.91 -18.12 -14.66
N SER A 73 -11.25 -17.47 -13.70
CA SER A 73 -11.66 -17.46 -12.31
C SER A 73 -13.04 -16.82 -12.10
N THR A 74 -13.44 -15.87 -12.94
CA THR A 74 -14.74 -15.24 -12.85
C THR A 74 -15.90 -16.16 -13.16
N ALA A 75 -15.68 -17.25 -13.93
CA ALA A 75 -16.69 -18.26 -14.22
C ALA A 75 -17.17 -19.04 -12.98
N PHE A 76 -16.45 -18.95 -11.87
CA PHE A 76 -16.86 -19.54 -10.59
C PHE A 76 -17.79 -18.65 -9.76
N ILE A 77 -17.98 -17.39 -10.15
CA ILE A 77 -18.83 -16.41 -9.48
C ILE A 77 -20.25 -16.61 -9.98
N ASN A 78 -21.18 -16.88 -9.08
CA ASN A 78 -22.60 -16.99 -9.39
C ASN A 78 -23.36 -15.84 -8.75
N ASP A 79 -23.97 -14.99 -9.57
CA ASP A 79 -24.64 -13.75 -9.18
C ASP A 79 -25.85 -14.06 -8.26
N ASP A 80 -26.68 -15.04 -8.60
CA ASP A 80 -27.86 -15.41 -7.83
C ASP A 80 -27.49 -15.84 -6.40
N ILE A 81 -26.42 -16.65 -6.25
CA ILE A 81 -25.93 -17.05 -4.93
C ILE A 81 -25.45 -15.84 -4.13
N LEU A 82 -24.73 -14.94 -4.76
CA LEU A 82 -24.19 -13.76 -4.09
C LEU A 82 -25.29 -12.77 -3.68
N ILE A 83 -26.31 -12.60 -4.51
CA ILE A 83 -27.48 -11.77 -4.21
C ILE A 83 -28.33 -12.42 -3.11
N ASP A 84 -28.79 -13.65 -3.34
CA ASP A 84 -29.79 -14.30 -2.49
C ASP A 84 -29.24 -14.72 -1.13
N PHE A 85 -27.96 -15.10 -1.11
CA PHE A 85 -27.34 -15.66 0.09
C PHE A 85 -26.51 -14.64 0.89
N HIS A 86 -25.72 -13.82 0.18
CA HIS A 86 -24.85 -12.83 0.82
C HIS A 86 -25.48 -11.45 0.91
N GLY A 87 -26.50 -11.16 0.09
CA GLY A 87 -27.17 -9.87 0.03
C GLY A 87 -26.36 -8.79 -0.65
N PHE A 88 -25.41 -9.18 -1.53
CA PHE A 88 -24.67 -8.23 -2.35
C PHE A 88 -25.56 -7.68 -3.45
N ASN A 89 -25.34 -6.43 -3.81
CA ASN A 89 -25.97 -5.82 -4.97
C ASN A 89 -25.11 -6.06 -6.23
N GLU A 90 -25.70 -5.77 -7.40
CA GLU A 90 -25.06 -5.96 -8.69
C GLU A 90 -23.71 -5.23 -8.80
N ASP A 91 -23.60 -3.99 -8.28
CA ASP A 91 -22.35 -3.23 -8.32
C ASP A 91 -21.23 -3.91 -7.51
N GLU A 92 -21.56 -4.50 -6.37
CA GLU A 92 -20.60 -5.23 -5.53
C GLU A 92 -20.12 -6.50 -6.20
N ILE A 93 -21.02 -7.22 -6.89
CA ILE A 93 -20.66 -8.41 -7.67
C ILE A 93 -19.78 -8.04 -8.88
N LYS A 94 -20.12 -6.96 -9.56
CA LYS A 94 -19.31 -6.39 -10.63
C LYS A 94 -17.91 -6.04 -10.15
N ILE A 95 -17.80 -5.34 -9.02
CA ILE A 95 -16.52 -4.98 -8.41
C ILE A 95 -15.70 -6.24 -8.07
N LEU A 96 -16.35 -7.28 -7.52
CA LEU A 96 -15.71 -8.56 -7.23
C LEU A 96 -15.16 -9.20 -8.50
N ALA A 97 -15.99 -9.36 -9.52
CA ALA A 97 -15.61 -9.99 -10.80
C ALA A 97 -14.44 -9.25 -11.46
N HIS A 98 -14.49 -7.91 -11.50
CA HIS A 98 -13.39 -7.11 -12.02
C HIS A 98 -12.10 -7.22 -11.21
N SER A 99 -12.20 -7.20 -9.89
CA SER A 99 -11.03 -7.35 -9.02
C SER A 99 -10.36 -8.70 -9.22
N VAL A 100 -11.14 -9.76 -9.38
CA VAL A 100 -10.65 -11.11 -9.69
C VAL A 100 -10.04 -11.16 -11.09
N ALA A 101 -10.73 -10.66 -12.13
CA ALA A 101 -10.25 -10.71 -13.51
C ALA A 101 -8.96 -9.93 -13.74
N LEU A 102 -8.79 -8.80 -13.05
CA LEU A 102 -7.70 -7.84 -13.26
C LEU A 102 -6.62 -7.89 -12.17
N HIS A 103 -6.59 -8.90 -11.30
CA HIS A 103 -5.61 -8.94 -10.22
C HIS A 103 -4.15 -9.03 -10.72
N HIS A 104 -3.93 -9.47 -11.96
CA HIS A 104 -2.63 -9.43 -12.64
C HIS A 104 -2.46 -8.26 -13.63
N ASP A 105 -3.31 -7.23 -13.56
CA ASP A 105 -3.23 -6.00 -14.38
C ASP A 105 -3.14 -6.24 -15.91
N ARG A 106 -3.76 -7.31 -16.41
CA ARG A 106 -3.75 -7.66 -17.83
C ARG A 106 -4.83 -6.89 -18.60
N ASN A 107 -4.53 -6.56 -19.86
CA ASN A 107 -5.48 -5.90 -20.74
C ASN A 107 -6.55 -6.89 -21.24
N LEU A 108 -7.80 -6.70 -20.83
CA LEU A 108 -8.94 -7.54 -21.26
C LEU A 108 -9.32 -7.33 -22.74
N LEU A 109 -9.00 -6.15 -23.31
CA LEU A 109 -9.39 -5.78 -24.68
C LEU A 109 -8.73 -6.66 -25.76
N GLU A 110 -7.69 -7.42 -25.42
CA GLU A 110 -6.98 -8.31 -26.36
C GLU A 110 -7.56 -9.73 -26.39
N ILE A 111 -8.62 -10.01 -25.62
CA ILE A 111 -9.16 -11.36 -25.46
C ILE A 111 -10.57 -11.41 -26.05
N SER A 112 -10.77 -12.35 -26.98
CA SER A 112 -12.07 -12.58 -27.60
C SER A 112 -13.04 -13.22 -26.61
N GLU A 113 -14.25 -12.69 -26.50
CA GLU A 113 -15.31 -13.26 -25.67
C GLU A 113 -15.61 -14.71 -26.06
N SER A 114 -15.67 -15.01 -27.38
CA SER A 114 -15.88 -16.37 -27.88
C SER A 114 -14.79 -17.35 -27.41
N ASP A 115 -13.52 -16.93 -27.42
CA ASP A 115 -12.42 -17.81 -26.95
C ASP A 115 -12.56 -18.13 -25.46
N VAL A 116 -13.05 -17.16 -24.65
CA VAL A 116 -13.27 -17.34 -23.22
C VAL A 116 -14.45 -18.28 -22.97
N LEU A 117 -15.57 -18.10 -23.68
CA LEU A 117 -16.75 -18.97 -23.58
C LEU A 117 -16.42 -20.43 -23.99
N ASP A 118 -15.68 -20.61 -25.09
CA ASP A 118 -15.23 -21.93 -25.55
C ASP A 118 -14.37 -22.62 -24.47
N GLU A 119 -13.49 -21.87 -23.82
CA GLU A 119 -12.64 -22.42 -22.75
C GLU A 119 -13.45 -22.76 -21.48
N ILE A 120 -14.41 -21.94 -21.09
CA ILE A 120 -15.31 -22.22 -19.96
C ILE A 120 -16.16 -23.47 -20.25
N ASN A 121 -16.67 -23.61 -21.46
CA ASN A 121 -17.43 -24.80 -21.87
C ASN A 121 -16.57 -26.06 -21.81
N SER A 122 -15.33 -25.98 -22.31
CA SER A 122 -14.36 -27.05 -22.17
C SER A 122 -14.08 -27.42 -20.72
N MET A 123 -13.91 -26.42 -19.84
CA MET A 123 -13.74 -26.66 -18.41
C MET A 123 -14.97 -27.36 -17.79
N ASN A 124 -16.19 -26.97 -18.17
CA ASN A 124 -17.43 -27.60 -17.68
C ASN A 124 -17.51 -29.07 -18.04
N GLU A 125 -17.08 -29.46 -19.28
CA GLU A 125 -17.03 -30.85 -19.70
C GLU A 125 -15.97 -31.67 -18.92
N GLU A 126 -14.89 -31.04 -18.51
CA GLU A 126 -13.75 -31.66 -17.82
C GLU A 126 -13.95 -31.75 -16.28
N ILE A 127 -15.07 -31.25 -15.73
CA ILE A 127 -15.32 -31.25 -14.28
C ILE A 127 -15.40 -32.69 -13.75
N SER A 128 -14.35 -33.05 -13.04
CA SER A 128 -14.20 -34.39 -12.41
C SER A 128 -14.63 -34.35 -10.93
N ILE A 129 -14.67 -35.54 -10.31
CA ILE A 129 -14.88 -35.64 -8.86
C ILE A 129 -13.76 -34.91 -8.08
N ASN A 130 -12.52 -35.02 -8.53
CA ASN A 130 -11.38 -34.34 -7.89
C ASN A 130 -11.51 -32.82 -7.96
N PHE A 131 -11.96 -32.29 -9.09
CA PHE A 131 -12.27 -30.87 -9.26
C PHE A 131 -13.32 -30.41 -8.24
N SER A 132 -14.43 -31.14 -8.17
CA SER A 132 -15.51 -30.81 -7.22
C SER A 132 -15.08 -30.95 -5.75
N ASN A 133 -14.23 -31.93 -5.42
CA ASN A 133 -13.73 -32.10 -4.05
C ASN A 133 -12.85 -30.93 -3.60
N GLU A 134 -11.97 -30.43 -4.48
CA GLU A 134 -11.13 -29.28 -4.16
C GLU A 134 -11.97 -28.01 -3.88
N LEU A 135 -13.00 -27.77 -4.68
CA LEU A 135 -13.91 -26.65 -4.44
C LEU A 135 -14.70 -26.79 -3.14
N ARG A 136 -15.11 -28.01 -2.75
CA ARG A 136 -15.73 -28.24 -1.43
C ARG A 136 -14.77 -27.94 -0.28
N GLU A 137 -13.50 -28.24 -0.42
CA GLU A 137 -12.51 -27.90 0.58
C GLU A 137 -12.34 -26.37 0.70
N LEU A 138 -12.33 -25.64 -0.41
CA LEU A 138 -12.29 -24.17 -0.41
C LEU A 138 -13.57 -23.56 0.19
N GLU A 139 -14.72 -24.11 -0.12
CA GLU A 139 -15.99 -23.69 0.51
C GLU A 139 -15.99 -23.94 2.04
N ASN A 140 -15.42 -25.06 2.50
CA ASN A 140 -15.22 -25.32 3.93
C ASN A 140 -14.25 -24.32 4.58
N ILE A 141 -13.20 -23.93 3.86
CA ILE A 141 -12.28 -22.87 4.31
C ILE A 141 -13.05 -21.56 4.47
N TYR A 142 -13.86 -21.18 3.48
CA TYR A 142 -14.70 -19.99 3.57
C TYR A 142 -15.60 -20.00 4.81
N PHE A 143 -16.33 -21.09 5.05
CA PHE A 143 -17.20 -21.25 6.24
C PHE A 143 -16.47 -21.14 7.57
N LYS A 144 -15.23 -21.59 7.64
CA LYS A 144 -14.42 -21.49 8.85
C LYS A 144 -14.10 -20.03 9.24
N TYR A 145 -14.15 -19.13 8.26
CA TYR A 145 -13.75 -17.73 8.41
C TYR A 145 -14.92 -16.74 8.37
N LEU A 146 -16.07 -17.17 7.94
CA LEU A 146 -17.30 -16.39 8.10
C LEU A 146 -17.58 -16.18 9.58
N ASP A 147 -17.80 -14.91 9.92
CA ASP A 147 -18.18 -14.52 11.27
C ASP A 147 -19.42 -15.34 11.70
N ASN A 148 -19.36 -15.96 12.88
CA ASN A 148 -20.38 -16.87 13.41
C ASN A 148 -21.76 -16.21 13.66
N THR A 149 -21.94 -14.95 13.31
CA THR A 149 -23.16 -14.17 13.54
C THR A 149 -24.30 -14.51 12.59
N LYS A 150 -24.04 -15.15 11.46
CA LYS A 150 -25.06 -15.63 10.52
C LYS A 150 -25.09 -17.17 10.53
N ASN A 151 -26.27 -17.74 10.65
CA ASN A 151 -26.52 -19.19 10.83
C ASN A 151 -26.30 -19.96 9.50
N TYR A 152 -25.06 -20.01 9.01
CA TYR A 152 -24.67 -20.65 7.73
C TYR A 152 -24.47 -22.17 7.86
N LYS A 153 -24.38 -22.72 9.08
CA LYS A 153 -23.97 -24.11 9.35
C LYS A 153 -24.80 -25.21 8.67
N ASN A 154 -25.98 -24.88 8.15
CA ASN A 154 -26.90 -25.85 7.51
C ASN A 154 -27.17 -25.52 6.03
N LYS A 155 -26.51 -24.56 5.42
CA LYS A 155 -26.76 -24.18 4.03
C LYS A 155 -25.71 -24.80 3.10
N LYS A 156 -26.18 -25.44 2.04
CA LYS A 156 -25.37 -25.95 0.92
C LYS A 156 -25.34 -24.87 -0.17
N ASN A 157 -24.31 -24.85 -1.01
CA ASN A 157 -24.16 -23.93 -2.16
C ASN A 157 -24.07 -22.45 -1.74
N VAL A 158 -23.03 -22.10 -1.00
CA VAL A 158 -22.89 -20.78 -0.41
C VAL A 158 -22.03 -19.85 -1.26
N ILE A 159 -21.08 -20.41 -2.01
CA ILE A 159 -20.19 -19.64 -2.86
C ILE A 159 -20.04 -20.22 -4.27
N PHE A 160 -20.42 -21.49 -4.48
CA PHE A 160 -20.36 -22.14 -5.80
C PHE A 160 -21.71 -22.69 -6.22
N ASN A 161 -21.99 -22.68 -7.53
CA ASN A 161 -23.21 -23.26 -8.09
C ASN A 161 -23.07 -24.79 -8.20
N TRP A 162 -23.65 -25.52 -7.23
CA TRP A 162 -23.65 -26.97 -7.20
C TRP A 162 -24.92 -27.55 -7.85
N LYS A 163 -24.72 -28.34 -8.92
CA LYS A 163 -25.81 -29.06 -9.58
C LYS A 163 -25.44 -30.55 -9.67
N ASP A 164 -26.30 -31.43 -9.17
CA ASP A 164 -26.11 -32.88 -9.16
C ASP A 164 -24.76 -33.33 -8.58
N GLY A 165 -24.28 -32.64 -7.57
CA GLY A 165 -23.00 -32.91 -6.89
C GLY A 165 -21.75 -32.43 -7.60
N LYS A 166 -21.89 -31.77 -8.75
CA LYS A 166 -20.82 -31.09 -9.49
C LYS A 166 -21.01 -29.56 -9.43
N VAL A 167 -19.93 -28.84 -9.51
CA VAL A 167 -20.01 -27.40 -9.71
C VAL A 167 -20.38 -27.12 -11.16
N LYS A 168 -21.15 -26.06 -11.40
CA LYS A 168 -21.42 -25.52 -12.72
C LYS A 168 -20.71 -24.17 -12.82
N LEU A 169 -19.87 -24.01 -13.84
CA LEU A 169 -19.27 -22.72 -14.16
C LEU A 169 -20.27 -21.87 -14.92
N GLU A 170 -20.29 -20.58 -14.62
CA GLU A 170 -21.18 -19.62 -15.24
C GLU A 170 -20.55 -19.05 -16.51
N GLU A 171 -21.38 -18.73 -17.49
CA GLU A 171 -20.98 -17.90 -18.61
C GLU A 171 -20.63 -16.52 -18.07
N LEU A 172 -19.58 -15.89 -18.62
CA LEU A 172 -19.26 -14.52 -18.30
C LEU A 172 -20.49 -13.66 -18.55
N SER A 173 -21.03 -13.04 -17.51
CA SER A 173 -22.19 -12.17 -17.66
C SER A 173 -21.80 -10.96 -18.52
N SER A 174 -22.76 -10.44 -19.30
CA SER A 174 -22.62 -9.17 -20.05
C SER A 174 -22.10 -8.03 -19.18
N LEU A 175 -22.34 -8.10 -17.89
CA LEU A 175 -21.87 -7.22 -16.84
C LEU A 175 -20.34 -7.12 -16.76
N PHE A 176 -19.60 -8.15 -17.15
CA PHE A 176 -18.14 -8.15 -17.14
C PHE A 176 -17.54 -7.12 -18.09
N TYR A 177 -18.15 -6.88 -19.25
CA TYR A 177 -17.65 -5.93 -20.25
C TYR A 177 -18.10 -4.48 -20.02
N GLU A 178 -19.25 -4.26 -19.40
CA GLU A 178 -19.80 -2.92 -19.15
C GLU A 178 -19.02 -2.14 -18.11
N ILE A 179 -18.40 -2.79 -17.15
CA ILE A 179 -17.73 -2.13 -16.02
C ILE A 179 -16.41 -1.47 -16.40
N GLY A 180 -15.65 -2.01 -17.36
CA GLY A 180 -14.36 -1.42 -17.74
C GLY A 180 -14.45 0.06 -18.07
N SER A 181 -15.54 0.50 -18.70
CA SER A 181 -15.81 1.91 -19.00
C SER A 181 -16.40 2.68 -17.81
N GLN A 182 -17.19 2.05 -16.95
CA GLN A 182 -17.91 2.72 -15.85
C GLN A 182 -17.03 2.93 -14.61
N ILE A 183 -16.13 2.01 -14.29
CA ILE A 183 -15.21 2.16 -13.14
C ILE A 183 -14.30 3.38 -13.32
N TYR A 184 -13.96 3.72 -14.56
CA TYR A 184 -13.03 4.80 -14.87
C TYR A 184 -13.70 6.10 -15.32
N SER A 185 -15.03 6.13 -15.51
CA SER A 185 -15.76 7.35 -15.86
C SER A 185 -16.01 8.27 -14.65
N ASP A 186 -15.72 9.52 -14.82
CA ASP A 186 -15.23 10.42 -13.77
C ASP A 186 -16.22 11.07 -12.80
N SER A 187 -17.51 11.00 -12.89
CA SER A 187 -18.29 11.92 -12.03
C SER A 187 -19.42 11.30 -11.21
N GLU A 188 -20.07 10.28 -11.68
CA GLU A 188 -21.21 9.69 -10.95
C GLU A 188 -20.86 8.47 -10.11
N ASN A 189 -19.69 7.86 -10.35
CA ASN A 189 -19.31 6.57 -9.75
C ASN A 189 -18.11 6.60 -8.79
N GLN A 190 -17.78 7.73 -8.16
CA GLN A 190 -16.67 7.79 -7.19
C GLN A 190 -16.80 6.73 -6.09
N LYS A 191 -18.01 6.38 -5.68
CA LYS A 191 -18.24 5.36 -4.65
C LYS A 191 -17.91 3.95 -5.15
N ILE A 192 -18.29 3.62 -6.39
CA ILE A 192 -17.96 2.34 -7.04
C ILE A 192 -16.46 2.24 -7.27
N PHE A 193 -15.86 3.30 -7.82
CA PHE A 193 -14.42 3.38 -8.01
C PHE A 193 -13.63 3.19 -6.71
N LYS A 194 -14.04 3.83 -5.61
CA LYS A 194 -13.38 3.66 -4.30
C LYS A 194 -13.48 2.24 -3.80
N LYS A 195 -14.65 1.61 -3.89
CA LYS A 195 -14.86 0.21 -3.51
C LYS A 195 -13.96 -0.73 -4.33
N TYR A 196 -13.89 -0.52 -5.65
CA TYR A 196 -13.05 -1.31 -6.55
C TYR A 196 -11.56 -1.16 -6.20
N VAL A 197 -11.06 0.06 -6.06
CA VAL A 197 -9.65 0.32 -5.72
C VAL A 197 -9.27 -0.35 -4.39
N MET A 198 -10.15 -0.25 -3.39
CA MET A 198 -9.91 -0.90 -2.10
C MET A 198 -9.93 -2.42 -2.22
N LEU A 199 -10.90 -2.99 -2.90
CA LEU A 199 -11.03 -4.45 -3.04
C LEU A 199 -9.84 -5.04 -3.81
N LYS A 200 -9.58 -4.53 -5.03
CA LYS A 200 -8.48 -4.99 -5.87
C LYS A 200 -7.11 -4.73 -5.22
N GLY A 201 -6.92 -3.53 -4.65
CA GLY A 201 -5.66 -3.17 -4.03
C GLY A 201 -5.31 -4.05 -2.83
N LEU A 202 -6.29 -4.38 -1.98
CA LEU A 202 -6.10 -5.28 -0.86
C LEU A 202 -5.96 -6.74 -1.31
N LEU A 203 -6.71 -7.19 -2.33
CA LEU A 203 -6.53 -8.51 -2.92
C LEU A 203 -5.09 -8.68 -3.43
N ASN A 204 -4.59 -7.73 -4.21
CA ASN A 204 -3.22 -7.77 -4.72
C ASN A 204 -2.17 -7.75 -3.60
N LYS A 205 -2.40 -6.96 -2.57
CA LYS A 205 -1.49 -6.92 -1.41
C LYS A 205 -1.44 -8.25 -0.66
N ILE A 206 -2.60 -8.88 -0.48
CA ILE A 206 -2.75 -10.18 0.17
C ILE A 206 -2.07 -11.27 -0.67
N ASP A 207 -2.34 -11.30 -1.97
CA ASP A 207 -1.77 -12.28 -2.90
C ASP A 207 -0.25 -12.15 -3.02
N TYR A 208 0.28 -10.92 -3.16
CA TYR A 208 1.73 -10.72 -3.24
C TYR A 208 2.44 -11.16 -1.96
N ALA A 209 1.86 -10.91 -0.78
CA ALA A 209 2.41 -11.40 0.47
C ALA A 209 2.38 -12.93 0.55
N ALA A 210 1.27 -13.56 0.17
CA ALA A 210 1.14 -15.02 0.11
C ALA A 210 2.10 -15.64 -0.92
N SER A 211 2.22 -15.01 -2.09
CA SER A 211 3.08 -15.48 -3.19
C SER A 211 4.58 -15.37 -2.88
N SER A 212 4.98 -14.39 -2.10
CA SER A 212 6.37 -14.21 -1.64
C SER A 212 6.67 -14.88 -0.28
N TYR A 213 5.69 -15.55 0.32
CA TYR A 213 5.78 -16.16 1.66
C TYR A 213 6.22 -15.16 2.74
N THR A 214 5.77 -13.91 2.60
CA THR A 214 6.06 -12.84 3.56
C THR A 214 4.81 -12.45 4.35
N THR A 215 5.01 -11.74 5.46
CA THR A 215 3.88 -11.13 6.19
C THR A 215 3.33 -9.95 5.41
N ILE A 216 2.01 -9.85 5.32
CA ILE A 216 1.34 -8.74 4.61
C ILE A 216 1.64 -7.39 5.27
N GLU A 217 1.67 -7.36 6.59
CA GLU A 217 1.95 -6.17 7.40
C GLU A 217 2.72 -6.56 8.67
N GLU A 218 3.69 -5.74 9.04
CA GLU A 218 4.32 -5.75 10.35
C GLU A 218 3.66 -4.66 11.22
N LYS A 219 3.44 -4.97 12.49
CA LYS A 219 2.76 -4.05 13.42
C LYS A 219 3.68 -2.92 13.87
N ASN A 220 3.17 -1.70 13.87
CA ASN A 220 3.84 -0.56 14.51
C ASN A 220 3.43 -0.48 15.99
N ASP A 221 4.09 -1.24 16.84
CA ASP A 221 3.89 -1.21 18.30
C ASP A 221 5.13 -0.68 19.05
N PHE A 222 6.03 -0.06 18.32
CA PHE A 222 7.35 0.33 18.83
C PHE A 222 7.62 1.85 18.77
N LEU A 223 7.08 2.57 17.76
CA LEU A 223 7.57 3.92 17.47
C LEU A 223 7.32 4.91 18.62
N GLU A 224 6.16 4.88 19.25
CA GLU A 224 5.89 5.74 20.41
C GLU A 224 6.84 5.39 21.58
N ILE A 225 7.11 4.10 21.81
CA ILE A 225 8.04 3.65 22.85
C ILE A 225 9.47 4.12 22.56
N GLU A 226 9.94 3.94 21.33
CA GLU A 226 11.29 4.35 20.95
C GLU A 226 11.45 5.88 20.96
N MET A 227 10.39 6.63 20.65
CA MET A 227 10.40 8.10 20.78
C MET A 227 10.48 8.54 22.25
N GLU A 228 9.77 7.89 23.18
CA GLU A 228 9.91 8.20 24.61
C GLU A 228 11.31 7.85 25.12
N LYS A 229 11.89 6.71 24.69
CA LYS A 229 13.29 6.40 25.02
C LYS A 229 14.25 7.44 24.45
N PHE A 230 14.01 7.92 23.22
CA PHE A 230 14.82 8.98 22.61
C PHE A 230 14.74 10.28 23.44
N LEU A 231 13.57 10.64 23.96
CA LEU A 231 13.41 11.79 24.85
C LEU A 231 14.27 11.62 26.10
N GLU A 232 14.21 10.46 26.76
CA GLU A 232 14.97 10.21 28.01
C GLU A 232 16.48 10.12 27.75
N ASP A 233 16.89 9.29 26.80
CA ASP A 233 18.31 8.94 26.59
C ASP A 233 19.11 10.04 25.88
N VAL A 234 18.46 10.86 25.07
CA VAL A 234 19.12 11.85 24.21
C VAL A 234 18.81 13.28 24.64
N LEU A 235 17.53 13.65 24.75
CA LEU A 235 17.18 15.05 25.06
C LEU A 235 17.33 15.38 26.53
N ARG A 236 17.00 14.44 27.42
CA ARG A 236 17.11 14.62 28.90
C ARG A 236 18.45 14.23 29.47
N LYS A 237 19.33 13.65 28.67
CA LYS A 237 20.66 13.18 29.12
C LYS A 237 21.45 14.25 29.88
N ASP A 238 21.52 15.45 29.30
CA ASP A 238 22.30 16.57 29.86
C ASP A 238 21.46 17.47 30.75
N ASN A 239 20.14 17.48 30.61
CA ASN A 239 19.20 18.26 31.41
C ASN A 239 17.86 17.52 31.52
N PRO A 240 17.52 16.98 32.72
CA PRO A 240 16.26 16.27 32.95
C PRO A 240 14.99 17.11 32.72
N LYS A 241 15.10 18.45 32.67
CA LYS A 241 13.98 19.34 32.38
C LYS A 241 13.69 19.52 30.90
N ASN A 242 14.55 19.00 30.02
CA ASN A 242 14.31 19.05 28.59
C ASN A 242 13.06 18.24 28.23
N ASP A 243 12.32 18.74 27.29
CA ASP A 243 11.09 18.15 26.80
C ASP A 243 10.96 18.41 25.29
N TRP A 244 9.97 17.81 24.68
CA TRP A 244 9.59 18.09 23.29
C TRP A 244 9.38 19.60 23.10
N ASN A 245 9.89 20.13 22.00
CA ASN A 245 9.68 21.55 21.66
C ASN A 245 8.22 21.80 21.21
N ALA A 246 7.89 23.06 20.94
CA ALA A 246 6.53 23.47 20.59
C ALA A 246 5.99 22.75 19.32
N LEU A 247 6.82 22.62 18.27
CA LEU A 247 6.46 21.87 17.06
C LEU A 247 6.16 20.39 17.37
N GLN A 248 7.03 19.74 18.11
CA GLN A 248 6.92 18.32 18.45
C GLN A 248 5.67 18.03 19.30
N LYS A 249 5.37 18.92 20.27
CA LYS A 249 4.13 18.86 21.06
C LYS A 249 2.89 19.06 20.20
N PHE A 250 2.91 20.05 19.32
CA PHE A 250 1.82 20.32 18.39
C PHE A 250 1.54 19.11 17.50
N MET A 251 2.56 18.53 16.87
CA MET A 251 2.43 17.36 15.99
C MET A 251 1.91 16.13 16.76
N LYS A 252 2.38 15.89 17.99
CA LYS A 252 1.88 14.80 18.86
C LYS A 252 0.40 15.02 19.22
N GLN A 253 -0.03 16.26 19.47
CA GLN A 253 -1.41 16.60 19.80
C GLN A 253 -2.37 16.41 18.62
N HIS A 254 -1.93 16.77 17.40
CA HIS A 254 -2.73 16.70 16.18
C HIS A 254 -2.47 15.44 15.35
N LYS A 255 -2.07 14.35 16.01
CA LYS A 255 -1.71 13.09 15.32
C LYS A 255 -2.85 12.47 14.52
N ASP A 256 -4.10 12.79 14.82
CA ASP A 256 -5.28 12.24 14.13
C ASP A 256 -5.88 13.19 13.08
N GLU A 257 -5.19 14.26 12.75
CA GLU A 257 -5.61 15.27 11.78
C GLU A 257 -4.59 15.40 10.64
N ASN A 258 -5.03 15.91 9.49
CA ASN A 258 -4.09 16.39 8.47
C ASN A 258 -3.46 17.68 8.97
N VAL A 259 -2.16 17.86 8.74
CA VAL A 259 -1.40 18.97 9.31
C VAL A 259 -0.56 19.65 8.22
N VAL A 260 -0.53 20.97 8.23
CA VAL A 260 0.39 21.79 7.44
C VAL A 260 1.10 22.78 8.34
N VAL A 261 2.39 22.64 8.54
CA VAL A 261 3.17 23.48 9.45
C VAL A 261 4.44 24.02 8.82
N VAL A 262 4.75 25.26 9.20
CA VAL A 262 6.03 25.90 8.88
C VAL A 262 6.94 25.84 10.09
N ALA A 263 8.12 25.27 9.93
CA ALA A 263 9.10 25.16 11.01
C ALA A 263 10.52 25.38 10.49
N GLN A 264 11.24 26.25 11.16
CA GLN A 264 12.62 26.61 10.81
C GLN A 264 13.51 25.37 10.67
N THR A 265 14.48 25.41 9.75
CA THR A 265 15.49 24.36 9.59
C THR A 265 16.20 24.06 10.92
N GLY A 266 16.31 22.77 11.28
CA GLY A 266 16.91 22.32 12.55
C GLY A 266 16.00 22.53 13.77
N TYR A 267 14.71 22.72 13.57
CA TYR A 267 13.73 22.78 14.66
C TYR A 267 13.22 21.40 15.11
N GLY A 268 13.80 20.31 14.60
CA GLY A 268 13.40 18.95 14.98
C GLY A 268 12.20 18.41 14.19
N LYS A 269 12.07 18.78 12.91
CA LYS A 269 10.98 18.32 12.03
C LYS A 269 10.91 16.79 11.93
N THR A 270 12.05 16.11 11.87
CA THR A 270 12.08 14.64 11.76
C THR A 270 11.39 13.97 12.94
N GLU A 271 11.77 14.36 14.17
CA GLU A 271 11.15 13.84 15.39
C GLU A 271 9.67 14.24 15.48
N ALA A 272 9.33 15.46 15.06
CA ALA A 272 7.95 15.93 15.01
C ALA A 272 7.07 15.07 14.07
N GLY A 273 7.58 14.72 12.89
CA GLY A 273 6.89 13.83 11.96
C GLY A 273 6.73 12.41 12.50
N LEU A 274 7.75 11.87 13.17
CA LEU A 274 7.67 10.55 13.80
C LEU A 274 6.66 10.54 14.97
N LEU A 275 6.62 11.58 15.78
CA LEU A 275 5.62 11.75 16.84
C LEU A 275 4.19 11.84 16.27
N TRP A 276 4.02 12.51 15.13
CA TRP A 276 2.73 12.58 14.45
C TRP A 276 2.30 11.22 13.87
N ILE A 277 3.24 10.46 13.29
CA ILE A 277 2.98 9.08 12.83
C ILE A 277 2.53 8.22 14.02
N GLY A 278 3.24 8.26 15.14
CA GLY A 278 2.96 7.42 16.29
C GLY A 278 2.96 5.93 15.94
N ASN A 279 2.15 5.15 16.62
CA ASN A 279 2.01 3.70 16.34
C ASN A 279 1.08 3.39 15.15
N ASN A 280 1.03 4.26 14.14
CA ASN A 280 0.33 4.01 12.88
C ASN A 280 1.32 3.57 11.79
N LYS A 281 0.80 3.02 10.69
CA LYS A 281 1.60 2.84 9.47
C LYS A 281 2.04 4.21 8.95
N GLY A 282 3.34 4.38 8.75
CA GLY A 282 3.92 5.68 8.40
C GLY A 282 4.81 5.65 7.17
N PHE A 283 4.69 6.70 6.37
CA PHE A 283 5.62 7.01 5.28
C PHE A 283 6.23 8.39 5.55
N PHE A 284 7.56 8.47 5.54
CA PHE A 284 8.27 9.72 5.69
C PHE A 284 8.97 10.06 4.37
N THR A 285 8.56 11.13 3.70
CA THR A 285 9.03 11.44 2.35
C THR A 285 9.84 12.72 2.29
N LEU A 286 10.89 12.69 1.46
CA LEU A 286 11.75 13.83 1.13
C LEU A 286 12.06 13.85 -0.37
N PRO A 287 12.43 15.02 -0.93
CA PRO A 287 12.72 15.15 -2.35
C PRO A 287 14.06 14.53 -2.80
N LEU A 288 15.05 14.44 -1.90
CA LEU A 288 16.43 14.08 -2.26
C LEU A 288 16.85 12.74 -1.64
N ARG A 289 17.37 11.81 -2.46
CA ARG A 289 17.88 10.50 -2.04
C ARG A 289 18.94 10.58 -0.93
N VAL A 290 19.88 11.52 -1.06
CA VAL A 290 20.95 11.71 -0.05
C VAL A 290 20.35 12.10 1.30
N ALA A 291 19.34 12.97 1.32
CA ALA A 291 18.65 13.36 2.54
C ALA A 291 17.87 12.19 3.15
N ILE A 292 17.24 11.36 2.32
CA ILE A 292 16.51 10.16 2.74
C ILE A 292 17.44 9.17 3.41
N ASN A 293 18.61 8.87 2.79
CA ASN A 293 19.60 7.98 3.38
C ASN A 293 20.09 8.50 4.74
N ALA A 294 20.37 9.80 4.83
CA ALA A 294 20.83 10.42 6.07
C ALA A 294 19.76 10.37 7.18
N ILE A 295 18.48 10.58 6.84
CA ILE A 295 17.38 10.46 7.80
C ILE A 295 17.18 9.01 8.21
N TYR A 296 17.19 8.06 7.26
CA TYR A 296 17.09 6.64 7.56
C TYR A 296 18.20 6.21 8.53
N ASP A 297 19.46 6.54 8.25
CA ASP A 297 20.59 6.20 9.11
C ASP A 297 20.47 6.81 10.50
N ARG A 298 20.02 8.07 10.57
CA ARG A 298 19.78 8.76 11.84
C ARG A 298 18.67 8.10 12.64
N VAL A 299 17.55 7.74 12.01
CA VAL A 299 16.42 7.08 12.68
C VAL A 299 16.82 5.69 13.16
N VAL A 300 17.51 4.92 12.31
CA VAL A 300 18.03 3.58 12.67
C VAL A 300 19.04 3.66 13.81
N LYS A 301 19.96 4.62 13.78
CA LYS A 301 21.03 4.73 14.79
C LYS A 301 20.51 5.26 16.14
N ASN A 302 19.61 6.24 16.12
CA ASN A 302 19.26 6.99 17.31
C ASN A 302 17.89 6.63 17.89
N ILE A 303 16.98 6.11 17.09
CA ILE A 303 15.58 5.86 17.49
C ILE A 303 15.27 4.37 17.39
N VAL A 304 15.23 3.79 16.18
CA VAL A 304 14.85 2.38 15.95
C VAL A 304 16.11 1.50 15.97
N ARG A 305 16.68 1.26 17.15
CA ARG A 305 18.00 0.63 17.30
C ARG A 305 18.00 -0.88 17.09
N GLU A 306 16.83 -1.54 17.20
CA GLU A 306 16.70 -2.99 17.17
C GLU A 306 15.61 -3.44 16.19
N ASN A 307 15.74 -4.66 15.64
CA ASN A 307 14.78 -5.28 14.72
C ASN A 307 14.46 -4.39 13.51
N VAL A 308 15.46 -3.70 12.99
CA VAL A 308 15.33 -2.71 11.92
C VAL A 308 14.63 -3.30 10.71
N GLU A 309 14.98 -4.55 10.34
CA GLU A 309 14.42 -5.30 9.21
C GLU A 309 12.92 -5.63 9.30
N LYS A 310 12.32 -5.48 10.49
CA LYS A 310 10.88 -5.61 10.72
C LYS A 310 10.17 -4.29 10.99
N ARG A 311 10.92 -3.22 11.21
CA ARG A 311 10.40 -1.96 11.73
C ARG A 311 10.46 -0.81 10.73
N ILE A 312 11.53 -0.72 9.92
CA ILE A 312 11.76 0.43 9.08
C ILE A 312 12.32 0.04 7.72
N GLY A 313 11.73 0.57 6.65
CA GLY A 313 12.20 0.40 5.27
C GLY A 313 12.75 1.69 4.68
N LEU A 314 13.71 1.54 3.77
CA LEU A 314 14.22 2.60 2.92
C LEU A 314 13.84 2.31 1.48
N LEU A 315 13.18 3.25 0.78
CA LEU A 315 12.73 3.04 -0.59
C LEU A 315 13.01 4.25 -1.49
N HIS A 316 13.90 4.07 -2.44
CA HIS A 316 14.22 4.99 -3.55
C HIS A 316 14.78 4.18 -4.73
N SER A 317 15.14 4.80 -5.85
CA SER A 317 15.61 4.07 -7.04
C SER A 317 16.77 3.11 -6.75
N ASP A 318 17.75 3.52 -5.93
CA ASP A 318 19.01 2.80 -5.71
C ASP A 318 19.08 2.11 -4.32
N PHE A 319 17.94 1.88 -3.68
CA PHE A 319 17.92 1.37 -2.30
C PHE A 319 18.52 -0.04 -2.15
N ARG A 320 18.47 -0.88 -3.21
CA ARG A 320 19.09 -2.21 -3.20
C ARG A 320 20.61 -2.13 -3.07
N GLU A 321 21.23 -1.24 -3.84
CA GLU A 321 22.67 -0.99 -3.80
C GLU A 321 23.06 -0.49 -2.40
N TYR A 322 22.29 0.47 -1.87
CA TYR A 322 22.53 0.99 -0.53
C TYR A 322 22.50 -0.10 0.55
N TYR A 323 21.51 -0.99 0.53
CA TYR A 323 21.44 -2.09 1.48
C TYR A 323 22.57 -3.10 1.29
N THR A 324 22.94 -3.41 0.07
CA THR A 324 24.05 -4.35 -0.25
C THR A 324 25.39 -3.80 0.25
N GLU A 325 25.67 -2.51 -0.01
CA GLU A 325 26.87 -1.85 0.47
C GLU A 325 26.92 -1.77 2.01
N LYS A 326 25.80 -1.42 2.63
CA LYS A 326 25.71 -1.31 4.09
C LYS A 326 25.91 -2.66 4.76
N ASN A 327 25.25 -3.70 4.24
CA ASN A 327 25.38 -5.07 4.73
C ASN A 327 26.84 -5.57 4.67
N SER A 328 27.57 -5.24 3.58
CA SER A 328 28.98 -5.60 3.42
C SER A 328 29.92 -4.80 4.33
N LYS A 329 29.64 -3.51 4.60
CA LYS A 329 30.49 -2.66 5.46
C LYS A 329 30.34 -2.91 6.95
N GLU A 330 29.14 -3.25 7.41
CA GLU A 330 28.82 -3.44 8.84
C GLU A 330 29.09 -4.86 9.34
N ASN A 331 29.59 -5.78 8.49
CA ASN A 331 29.73 -7.22 8.81
C ASN A 331 28.45 -7.87 9.40
N LYS A 332 27.31 -7.21 9.26
CA LYS A 332 25.98 -7.75 9.52
C LYS A 332 25.54 -8.50 8.28
N LEU A 333 26.09 -9.68 8.07
CA LEU A 333 25.68 -10.58 7.00
C LEU A 333 24.26 -11.08 7.30
N LEU A 334 23.25 -10.26 6.96
CA LEU A 334 21.97 -10.85 6.62
C LEU A 334 22.25 -11.86 5.52
N LYS A 335 21.82 -13.08 5.70
CA LYS A 335 21.91 -14.08 4.63
C LYS A 335 21.20 -13.52 3.41
N ASN A 336 21.60 -13.91 2.21
CA ASN A 336 21.01 -13.39 0.98
C ASN A 336 19.47 -13.54 0.94
N GLU A 337 18.94 -14.58 1.57
CA GLU A 337 17.50 -14.84 1.71
C GLU A 337 16.82 -13.79 2.61
N GLU A 338 17.40 -13.46 3.77
CA GLU A 338 16.88 -12.46 4.71
C GLU A 338 16.90 -11.05 4.10
N LEU A 339 17.95 -10.71 3.35
CA LEU A 339 18.03 -9.45 2.63
C LEU A 339 16.97 -9.36 1.53
N SER A 340 16.75 -10.46 0.79
CA SER A 340 15.71 -10.53 -0.25
C SER A 340 14.32 -10.38 0.34
N GLU A 341 14.03 -11.03 1.47
CA GLU A 341 12.77 -10.88 2.19
C GLU A 341 12.55 -9.43 2.65
N TYR A 342 13.55 -8.81 3.24
CA TYR A 342 13.50 -7.41 3.68
C TYR A 342 13.22 -6.44 2.52
N ILE A 343 13.90 -6.65 1.38
CA ILE A 343 13.68 -5.89 0.15
C ILE A 343 12.23 -6.05 -0.35
N ASN A 344 11.70 -7.27 -0.34
CA ASN A 344 10.35 -7.56 -0.76
C ASN A 344 9.31 -6.90 0.17
N LYS A 345 9.48 -7.02 1.49
CA LYS A 345 8.64 -6.35 2.49
C LYS A 345 8.62 -4.82 2.30
N THR A 346 9.78 -4.22 2.02
CA THR A 346 9.87 -2.79 1.77
C THR A 346 9.10 -2.38 0.51
N LYS A 347 9.27 -3.13 -0.60
CA LYS A 347 8.56 -2.85 -1.87
C LYS A 347 7.06 -3.03 -1.79
N GLN A 348 6.61 -4.02 -1.01
CA GLN A 348 5.19 -4.30 -0.80
C GLN A 348 4.56 -3.40 0.25
N PHE A 349 5.31 -2.43 0.78
CA PHE A 349 4.87 -1.58 1.88
C PHE A 349 4.38 -2.38 3.10
N SER A 350 5.03 -3.51 3.42
CA SER A 350 4.66 -4.34 4.56
C SER A 350 5.24 -3.84 5.88
N LEU A 351 6.30 -3.02 5.82
CA LEU A 351 6.94 -2.48 7.01
C LEU A 351 6.15 -1.30 7.61
N PRO A 352 6.12 -1.16 8.93
CA PRO A 352 5.30 -0.16 9.61
C PRO A 352 5.76 1.27 9.40
N LEU A 353 7.07 1.50 9.22
CA LEU A 353 7.63 2.80 8.88
C LEU A 353 8.48 2.69 7.62
N THR A 354 8.20 3.50 6.61
CA THR A 354 9.01 3.55 5.38
C THR A 354 9.49 4.98 5.14
N ILE A 355 10.80 5.15 4.98
CA ILE A 355 11.41 6.41 4.58
C ILE A 355 11.69 6.31 3.08
N CYS A 356 11.12 7.21 2.27
CA CYS A 356 11.12 7.07 0.82
C CYS A 356 11.14 8.40 0.08
N THR A 357 11.49 8.35 -1.21
CA THR A 357 11.24 9.46 -2.12
C THR A 357 9.76 9.51 -2.49
N ILE A 358 9.30 10.72 -2.84
CA ILE A 358 7.88 10.95 -3.13
C ILE A 358 7.41 10.17 -4.38
N ASP A 359 8.26 10.04 -5.38
CA ASP A 359 7.99 9.31 -6.62
C ASP A 359 7.68 7.83 -6.39
N GLN A 360 8.31 7.21 -5.39
CA GLN A 360 8.02 5.80 -5.04
C GLN A 360 6.62 5.61 -4.45
N LEU A 361 6.07 6.65 -3.86
CA LEU A 361 4.78 6.59 -3.19
C LEU A 361 3.64 7.15 -4.04
N PHE A 362 3.85 8.28 -4.75
CA PHE A 362 2.79 9.06 -5.41
C PHE A 362 2.58 8.73 -6.90
N ASP A 363 3.28 7.77 -7.49
CA ASP A 363 3.06 7.33 -8.87
C ASP A 363 1.63 6.80 -9.13
N PHE A 364 0.90 6.44 -8.08
CA PHE A 364 -0.52 6.04 -8.18
C PHE A 364 -1.40 7.12 -8.79
N VAL A 365 -1.01 8.40 -8.71
CA VAL A 365 -1.76 9.52 -9.30
C VAL A 365 -1.90 9.37 -10.82
N PHE A 366 -0.92 8.71 -11.45
CA PHE A 366 -0.94 8.43 -12.89
C PHE A 366 -1.74 7.17 -13.26
N ARG A 367 -2.33 6.49 -12.27
CA ARG A 367 -3.10 5.25 -12.44
C ARG A 367 -2.35 4.18 -13.27
N ALA A 368 -1.03 4.09 -13.09
CA ALA A 368 -0.24 3.00 -13.68
C ALA A 368 -0.71 1.64 -13.13
N PRO A 369 -0.59 0.54 -13.90
CA PRO A 369 -0.98 -0.80 -13.43
C PRO A 369 -0.45 -1.10 -12.02
N GLY A 370 -1.33 -1.61 -11.14
CA GLY A 370 -1.00 -1.89 -9.72
C GLY A 370 -1.12 -0.69 -8.78
N PHE A 371 -1.60 0.47 -9.25
CA PHE A 371 -1.79 1.66 -8.41
C PHE A 371 -2.76 1.42 -7.25
N GLU A 372 -3.71 0.52 -7.40
CA GLU A 372 -4.75 0.21 -6.41
C GLU A 372 -4.13 -0.30 -5.10
N LEU A 373 -3.07 -1.11 -5.17
CA LEU A 373 -2.34 -1.59 -3.99
C LEU A 373 -1.78 -0.43 -3.16
N LYS A 374 -1.18 0.57 -3.83
CA LYS A 374 -0.63 1.75 -3.16
C LYS A 374 -1.74 2.57 -2.48
N VAL A 375 -2.81 2.89 -3.21
CA VAL A 375 -3.94 3.65 -2.68
C VAL A 375 -4.59 2.89 -1.51
N ALA A 376 -4.84 1.59 -1.65
CA ALA A 376 -5.39 0.77 -0.58
C ALA A 376 -4.49 0.75 0.66
N THR A 377 -3.16 0.70 0.50
CA THR A 377 -2.21 0.80 1.62
C THR A 377 -2.22 2.19 2.25
N LEU A 378 -2.27 3.24 1.44
CA LEU A 378 -2.30 4.62 1.92
C LEU A 378 -3.59 4.98 2.65
N SER A 379 -4.70 4.27 2.39
CA SER A 379 -6.00 4.51 3.03
C SER A 379 -5.98 4.34 4.55
N TYR A 380 -5.07 3.52 5.09
CA TYR A 380 -4.88 3.32 6.53
C TYR A 380 -3.49 3.77 7.02
N SER A 381 -2.85 4.66 6.27
CA SER A 381 -1.49 5.13 6.54
C SER A 381 -1.44 6.62 6.81
N LYS A 382 -0.31 7.04 7.39
CA LYS A 382 0.05 8.44 7.60
C LYS A 382 1.27 8.79 6.74
N VAL A 383 1.19 9.89 5.99
CA VAL A 383 2.25 10.33 5.08
C VAL A 383 2.81 11.67 5.55
N VAL A 384 4.08 11.71 5.90
CA VAL A 384 4.81 12.94 6.18
C VAL A 384 5.53 13.39 4.90
N ILE A 385 5.32 14.64 4.52
CA ILE A 385 6.00 15.29 3.41
C ILE A 385 6.87 16.41 3.97
N ASP A 386 8.19 16.22 3.95
CA ASP A 386 9.14 17.25 4.35
C ASP A 386 9.70 17.97 3.11
N GLU A 387 9.95 19.28 3.25
CA GLU A 387 10.53 20.16 2.22
C GLU A 387 9.71 20.21 0.91
N ILE A 388 8.38 20.37 1.02
CA ILE A 388 7.47 20.41 -0.14
C ILE A 388 7.82 21.48 -1.18
N GLN A 389 8.44 22.58 -0.76
CA GLN A 389 8.83 23.69 -1.65
C GLN A 389 9.94 23.31 -2.65
N MET A 390 10.59 22.16 -2.48
CA MET A 390 11.65 21.72 -3.41
C MET A 390 11.09 21.07 -4.68
N TYR A 391 9.79 20.79 -4.73
CA TYR A 391 9.16 20.19 -5.91
C TYR A 391 8.79 21.26 -6.94
N SER A 392 8.91 20.91 -8.24
CA SER A 392 8.46 21.77 -9.34
C SER A 392 6.95 22.01 -9.27
N ALA A 393 6.46 23.04 -9.96
CA ALA A 393 5.04 23.37 -9.98
C ALA A 393 4.17 22.21 -10.47
N ASP A 394 4.63 21.47 -11.50
CA ASP A 394 3.92 20.31 -12.04
C ASP A 394 3.84 19.18 -11.02
N LEU A 395 4.97 18.82 -10.37
CA LEU A 395 4.99 17.82 -9.33
C LEU A 395 4.14 18.23 -8.12
N LEU A 396 4.11 19.53 -7.80
CA LEU A 396 3.28 20.03 -6.71
C LEU A 396 1.79 19.81 -7.00
N ALA A 397 1.34 20.05 -8.24
CA ALA A 397 -0.05 19.78 -8.62
C ALA A 397 -0.41 18.29 -8.44
N TYR A 398 0.46 17.37 -8.87
CA TYR A 398 0.27 15.93 -8.65
C TYR A 398 0.26 15.56 -7.17
N LEU A 399 1.12 16.17 -6.36
CA LEU A 399 1.14 15.96 -4.92
C LEU A 399 -0.17 16.38 -4.26
N ILE A 400 -0.69 17.56 -4.57
CA ILE A 400 -1.97 18.05 -4.03
C ILE A 400 -3.10 17.08 -4.40
N TYR A 401 -3.17 16.66 -5.66
CA TYR A 401 -4.17 15.69 -6.12
C TYR A 401 -4.00 14.34 -5.40
N GLY A 402 -2.78 13.87 -5.23
CA GLY A 402 -2.49 12.65 -4.49
C GLY A 402 -2.86 12.74 -3.01
N LEU A 403 -2.65 13.89 -2.36
CA LEU A 403 -3.08 14.13 -0.98
C LEU A 403 -4.59 14.12 -0.83
N LYS A 404 -5.31 14.69 -1.81
CA LYS A 404 -6.76 14.56 -1.87
C LYS A 404 -7.18 13.11 -1.95
N TYR A 405 -6.57 12.31 -2.83
CA TYR A 405 -6.83 10.87 -2.93
C TYR A 405 -6.61 10.16 -1.59
N ILE A 406 -5.45 10.37 -0.96
CA ILE A 406 -5.13 9.75 0.34
C ILE A 406 -6.22 10.06 1.36
N THR A 407 -6.63 11.32 1.48
CA THR A 407 -7.67 11.73 2.44
C THR A 407 -9.05 11.20 2.09
N ASP A 408 -9.40 11.16 0.82
CA ASP A 408 -10.67 10.62 0.33
C ASP A 408 -10.83 9.12 0.62
N PHE A 409 -9.72 8.39 0.70
CA PHE A 409 -9.69 6.97 1.05
C PHE A 409 -9.49 6.71 2.55
N GLY A 410 -9.27 7.73 3.38
CA GLY A 410 -9.18 7.60 4.84
C GLY A 410 -7.78 7.77 5.43
N GLY A 411 -6.74 7.85 4.60
CA GLY A 411 -5.38 8.13 5.04
C GLY A 411 -5.20 9.58 5.48
N LYS A 412 -4.03 9.89 6.07
CA LYS A 412 -3.72 11.22 6.59
C LYS A 412 -2.35 11.69 6.12
N PHE A 413 -2.16 13.00 6.11
CA PHE A 413 -0.87 13.58 5.76
C PHE A 413 -0.43 14.69 6.72
N ALA A 414 0.88 14.89 6.80
CA ALA A 414 1.49 16.05 7.44
C ALA A 414 2.52 16.69 6.51
N ILE A 415 2.33 17.93 6.15
CA ILE A 415 3.30 18.73 5.42
C ILE A 415 4.12 19.53 6.44
N MET A 416 5.43 19.36 6.41
CA MET A 416 6.36 20.12 7.25
C MET A 416 7.41 20.78 6.35
N THR A 417 7.61 22.08 6.48
CA THR A 417 8.55 22.81 5.62
C THR A 417 9.13 24.02 6.34
N ALA A 418 10.31 24.46 5.91
CA ALA A 418 10.86 25.73 6.38
C ALA A 418 10.21 26.95 5.68
N THR A 419 9.75 26.74 4.45
CA THR A 419 9.10 27.77 3.63
C THR A 419 7.90 27.16 2.92
N LEU A 420 6.71 27.69 3.17
CA LEU A 420 5.46 27.20 2.58
C LEU A 420 5.01 28.13 1.47
N PRO A 421 5.02 27.69 0.20
CA PRO A 421 4.40 28.46 -0.86
C PRO A 421 2.89 28.58 -0.63
N GLY A 422 2.33 29.79 -0.69
CA GLY A 422 0.89 30.02 -0.46
C GLY A 422 -0.02 29.25 -1.43
N ILE A 423 0.49 28.88 -2.60
CA ILE A 423 -0.24 28.06 -3.57
C ILE A 423 -0.57 26.66 -3.02
N VAL A 424 0.23 26.10 -2.11
CA VAL A 424 -0.01 24.77 -1.52
C VAL A 424 -1.30 24.75 -0.72
N THR A 425 -1.43 25.68 0.24
CA THR A 425 -2.64 25.79 1.08
C THR A 425 -3.86 26.15 0.24
N TYR A 426 -3.70 27.09 -0.68
CA TYR A 426 -4.76 27.48 -1.60
C TYR A 426 -5.30 26.27 -2.42
N LEU A 427 -4.43 25.45 -2.99
CA LEU A 427 -4.84 24.28 -3.77
C LEU A 427 -5.47 23.21 -2.90
N LEU A 428 -4.93 22.92 -1.71
CA LEU A 428 -5.55 21.99 -0.76
C LEU A 428 -6.97 22.42 -0.38
N GLU A 429 -7.17 23.69 -0.06
CA GLU A 429 -8.48 24.25 0.25
C GLU A 429 -9.45 24.18 -0.91
N LYS A 430 -8.97 24.51 -2.12
CA LYS A 430 -9.74 24.42 -3.37
C LYS A 430 -10.23 22.99 -3.65
N GLU A 431 -9.40 22.00 -3.37
CA GLU A 431 -9.76 20.59 -3.49
C GLU A 431 -10.60 20.07 -2.30
N GLY A 432 -10.97 20.93 -1.35
CA GLY A 432 -11.79 20.58 -0.20
C GLY A 432 -11.07 19.74 0.86
N VAL A 433 -9.75 19.71 0.84
CA VAL A 433 -8.94 18.97 1.81
C VAL A 433 -8.84 19.76 3.11
N LYS A 434 -9.30 19.15 4.21
CA LYS A 434 -9.24 19.76 5.54
C LYS A 434 -7.89 19.47 6.21
N PHE A 435 -7.29 20.49 6.82
CA PHE A 435 -6.04 20.37 7.57
C PHE A 435 -5.97 21.40 8.70
N VAL A 436 -5.13 21.11 9.69
CA VAL A 436 -4.79 22.03 10.78
C VAL A 436 -3.48 22.73 10.46
N THR A 437 -3.41 24.01 10.75
CA THR A 437 -2.19 24.82 10.63
C THR A 437 -2.04 25.74 11.85
N THR A 438 -0.87 26.34 12.01
CA THR A 438 -0.56 27.28 13.11
C THR A 438 0.47 28.30 12.65
N GLU A 439 0.75 29.30 13.49
CA GLU A 439 1.86 30.22 13.29
C GLU A 439 3.19 29.47 13.12
N PRO A 440 4.13 30.01 12.33
CA PRO A 440 5.42 29.38 12.08
C PRO A 440 6.24 29.14 13.36
N PHE A 441 6.79 27.92 13.48
CA PHE A 441 7.71 27.59 14.57
C PHE A 441 9.12 28.10 14.27
N THR A 442 9.52 29.16 14.98
CA THR A 442 10.82 29.80 14.84
C THR A 442 11.55 29.86 16.18
N ASN A 443 12.87 30.01 16.15
CA ASN A 443 13.67 30.31 17.33
C ASN A 443 14.43 31.63 17.12
N ASP A 444 14.78 32.28 18.22
CA ASP A 444 15.47 33.56 18.19
C ASP A 444 16.95 33.51 17.81
N LYS A 445 17.46 32.34 17.43
CA LYS A 445 18.85 32.17 17.03
C LYS A 445 19.08 32.81 15.66
N LYS A 446 19.77 33.93 15.63
CA LYS A 446 20.24 34.58 14.41
C LYS A 446 21.34 33.69 13.78
N ARG A 447 21.01 33.01 12.70
CA ARG A 447 21.94 32.12 11.95
C ARG A 447 22.63 32.83 10.82
N HIS A 448 22.07 33.94 10.35
CA HIS A 448 22.56 34.70 9.22
C HIS A 448 22.55 36.18 9.55
N SER A 449 23.54 36.88 9.04
CA SER A 449 23.52 38.35 8.95
C SER A 449 23.50 38.74 7.48
N LEU A 450 22.56 39.61 7.10
CA LEU A 450 22.44 40.12 5.75
C LEU A 450 23.08 41.51 5.71
N LYS A 451 23.98 41.73 4.74
CA LYS A 451 24.45 43.04 4.36
C LYS A 451 24.09 43.28 2.91
N VAL A 452 23.27 44.27 2.64
CA VAL A 452 22.93 44.70 1.28
C VAL A 452 23.98 45.73 0.85
N MET A 453 24.53 45.58 -0.32
CA MET A 453 25.48 46.51 -0.94
C MET A 453 25.02 46.79 -2.37
N GLU A 454 25.24 48.02 -2.85
CA GLU A 454 24.89 48.45 -4.21
C GLU A 454 25.92 47.98 -5.24
N GLU A 455 27.04 47.40 -4.81
CA GLU A 455 28.12 46.93 -5.66
C GLU A 455 28.04 45.44 -5.95
N SER A 456 28.49 45.02 -7.13
CA SER A 456 28.60 43.61 -7.50
C SER A 456 29.64 42.89 -6.63
N ILE A 457 29.31 41.66 -6.21
CA ILE A 457 30.24 40.78 -5.50
C ILE A 457 31.42 40.42 -6.44
N ASN A 458 32.63 40.73 -6.03
CA ASN A 458 33.86 40.41 -6.77
C ASN A 458 34.86 39.63 -5.90
N ALA A 459 35.93 39.13 -6.52
CA ALA A 459 36.93 38.31 -5.85
C ALA A 459 37.66 39.06 -4.70
N GLU A 460 37.86 40.39 -4.82
CA GLU A 460 38.50 41.20 -3.77
C GLU A 460 37.59 41.34 -2.54
N PHE A 461 36.27 41.54 -2.77
CA PHE A 461 35.29 41.57 -1.70
C PHE A 461 35.27 40.23 -0.94
N ILE A 462 35.28 39.10 -1.67
CA ILE A 462 35.28 37.77 -1.05
C ILE A 462 36.59 37.57 -0.26
N LYS A 463 37.75 37.85 -0.84
CA LYS A 463 39.04 37.75 -0.15
C LYS A 463 39.13 38.61 1.09
N GLY A 464 38.61 39.84 1.03
CA GLY A 464 38.59 40.76 2.18
C GLY A 464 37.68 40.34 3.32
N LYS A 465 36.69 39.44 3.08
CA LYS A 465 35.76 38.91 4.07
C LYS A 465 36.08 37.48 4.52
N TYR A 466 36.99 36.80 3.85
CA TYR A 466 37.38 35.46 4.20
C TYR A 466 38.16 35.42 5.53
N ARG A 467 37.64 34.72 6.50
CA ARG A 467 38.24 34.50 7.82
C ARG A 467 38.16 33.02 8.21
N ASN A 468 38.63 32.12 7.39
CA ASN A 468 38.51 30.66 7.59
C ASN A 468 37.06 30.13 7.69
N ASN A 469 36.10 30.88 7.19
CA ASN A 469 34.70 30.46 7.15
C ASN A 469 34.40 29.85 5.78
N LYS A 470 33.47 28.92 5.72
CA LYS A 470 32.88 28.48 4.46
C LYS A 470 32.12 29.65 3.83
N ILE A 471 32.44 29.97 2.60
CA ILE A 471 31.71 30.95 1.78
C ILE A 471 30.68 30.22 0.97
#